data_611b0040ff4cc9fc55f4bd6926aa0cbd
#
_entry.id   611b0040ff4cc9fc55f4bd6926aa0cbd
#
_cell.length_a   1.000
_cell.length_b   1.000
_cell.length_c   1.000
_cell.angle_alpha   90.00
_cell.angle_beta   90.00
_cell.angle_gamma   90.00
#
_symmetry.space_group_name_H-M   'P 1'
#
loop_
_entity.id
_entity.type
_entity.pdbx_description
1 polymer ?
#
loop_
_entity_poly.entity_id
_entity_poly.type
_entity_poly.pdbx_seq_one_letter_code
_entity_poly.pdbx_strand_id
1 'polypeptide(L)'
;MAMPRFGEVWNAPSGSVLPGGMLCLIVSSDDYNRIRRQYIIVEVLADALTGDAIICDLGPVGVALTGAPFTVGPGWFQGADEPIAVLDDATARRATDQIKAILGP
;
A
#
# COMPACT_ATOMS: atom_id res chain seq x y z
N MET A 1 -0.16 -15.31 -12.60
CA MET A 1 -0.49 -13.97 -12.09
C MET A 1 0.13 -13.79 -10.72
N ALA A 2 0.85 -12.70 -10.51
CA ALA A 2 1.45 -12.41 -9.24
C ALA A 2 0.36 -12.07 -8.21
N MET A 3 0.58 -12.49 -6.97
CA MET A 3 -0.34 -12.21 -5.87
C MET A 3 0.36 -11.31 -4.86
N PRO A 4 -0.02 -10.03 -4.80
CA PRO A 4 0.53 -9.13 -3.80
C PRO A 4 0.34 -9.65 -2.38
N ARG A 5 1.32 -9.39 -1.52
CA ARG A 5 1.36 -9.87 -0.14
C ARG A 5 1.51 -8.69 0.81
N PHE A 6 1.10 -8.91 2.06
CA PHE A 6 1.26 -7.93 3.13
C PHE A 6 2.69 -7.39 3.19
N GLY A 7 2.82 -6.07 3.28
CA GLY A 7 4.12 -5.40 3.41
C GLY A 7 4.85 -5.18 2.10
N GLU A 8 4.30 -5.63 0.98
CA GLU A 8 4.89 -5.38 -0.34
C GLU A 8 4.41 -4.05 -0.90
N VAL A 9 5.30 -3.37 -1.63
CA VAL A 9 4.97 -2.16 -2.38
C VAL A 9 4.93 -2.54 -3.85
N TRP A 10 3.81 -2.27 -4.48
CA TRP A 10 3.56 -2.61 -5.89
C TRP A 10 3.29 -1.35 -6.69
N ASN A 11 3.70 -1.37 -7.96
CA ASN A 11 3.25 -0.36 -8.92
C ASN A 11 2.01 -0.88 -9.62
N ALA A 12 0.90 -0.15 -9.48
CA ALA A 12 -0.35 -0.48 -10.15
C ALA A 12 -0.47 0.35 -11.43
N PRO A 13 -0.16 -0.23 -12.63
CA PRO A 13 -0.11 0.58 -13.86
C PRO A 13 -1.44 1.21 -14.21
N SER A 14 -2.55 0.55 -13.91
CA SER A 14 -3.90 1.05 -14.21
C SER A 14 -4.54 1.77 -13.03
N GLY A 15 -3.84 1.91 -11.90
CA GLY A 15 -4.36 2.51 -10.68
C GLY A 15 -4.35 4.03 -10.66
N SER A 16 -3.82 4.66 -11.71
CA SER A 16 -3.72 6.11 -11.76
C SER A 16 -3.98 6.61 -13.16
N VAL A 17 -4.52 7.83 -13.25
CA VAL A 17 -4.65 8.53 -14.52
C VAL A 17 -3.31 9.12 -14.97
N LEU A 18 -2.31 9.11 -14.09
CA LEU A 18 -0.98 9.63 -14.39
C LEU A 18 -0.11 8.56 -15.04
N PRO A 19 0.80 8.94 -15.96
CA PRO A 19 1.78 8.00 -16.50
C PRO A 19 2.63 7.40 -15.37
N GLY A 20 2.94 6.09 -15.48
CA GLY A 20 3.76 5.39 -14.49
C GLY A 20 2.97 4.67 -13.41
N GLY A 21 1.66 4.87 -13.33
CA GLY A 21 0.80 4.17 -12.37
C GLY A 21 0.88 4.74 -10.96
N MET A 22 0.41 3.96 -9.99
CA MET A 22 0.38 4.33 -8.58
C MET A 22 1.19 3.33 -7.78
N LEU A 23 2.09 3.81 -6.93
CA LEU A 23 2.75 2.94 -5.95
C LEU A 23 1.81 2.69 -4.77
N CYS A 24 1.67 1.42 -4.40
CA CYS A 24 0.72 0.98 -3.38
C CYS A 24 1.42 0.08 -2.38
N LEU A 25 1.21 0.35 -1.09
CA LEU A 25 1.62 -0.56 -0.02
C LEU A 25 0.44 -1.45 0.34
N ILE A 26 0.65 -2.77 0.34
CA ILE A 26 -0.36 -3.74 0.75
C ILE A 26 -0.40 -3.77 2.28
N VAL A 27 -1.51 -3.34 2.86
CA VAL A 27 -1.66 -3.27 4.32
C VAL A 27 -2.64 -4.31 4.86
N SER A 28 -3.31 -5.06 4.00
CA SER A 28 -4.17 -6.16 4.41
C SER A 28 -3.37 -7.47 4.54
N SER A 29 -3.81 -8.34 5.45
CA SER A 29 -3.15 -9.62 5.67
C SER A 29 -3.29 -10.55 4.47
N ASP A 30 -2.35 -11.51 4.35
CA ASP A 30 -2.39 -12.49 3.29
C ASP A 30 -3.67 -13.35 3.35
N ASP A 31 -4.15 -13.66 4.55
CA ASP A 31 -5.39 -14.39 4.72
C ASP A 31 -6.60 -13.61 4.22
N TYR A 32 -6.67 -12.32 4.57
CA TYR A 32 -7.74 -11.45 4.08
C TYR A 32 -7.69 -11.39 2.55
N ASN A 33 -6.52 -11.17 1.98
CA ASN A 33 -6.35 -11.04 0.53
C ASN A 33 -6.82 -12.31 -0.20
N ARG A 34 -6.49 -13.48 0.34
CA ARG A 34 -6.83 -14.77 -0.25
C ARG A 34 -8.34 -15.06 -0.13
N ILE A 35 -8.92 -14.81 1.04
CA ILE A 35 -10.31 -15.16 1.32
C ILE A 35 -11.27 -14.20 0.62
N ARG A 36 -10.98 -12.91 0.69
CA ARG A 36 -11.87 -11.88 0.13
C ARG A 36 -11.59 -11.56 -1.33
N ARG A 37 -10.45 -12.00 -1.87
CA ARG A 37 -9.97 -11.65 -3.21
C ARG A 37 -9.95 -10.14 -3.41
N GLN A 38 -9.45 -9.44 -2.40
CA GLN A 38 -9.34 -7.99 -2.35
C GLN A 38 -8.06 -7.64 -1.63
N TYR A 39 -7.64 -6.39 -1.79
CA TYR A 39 -6.48 -5.85 -1.10
C TYR A 39 -6.85 -4.52 -0.50
N ILE A 40 -6.44 -4.28 0.74
CA ILE A 40 -6.49 -2.94 1.32
C ILE A 40 -5.11 -2.34 1.15
N ILE A 41 -5.06 -1.17 0.54
CA ILE A 41 -3.81 -0.52 0.16
C ILE A 41 -3.81 0.94 0.60
N VAL A 42 -2.60 1.51 0.67
CA VAL A 42 -2.40 2.96 0.78
C VAL A 42 -1.43 3.38 -0.31
N GLU A 43 -1.59 4.59 -0.80
CA GLU A 43 -0.67 5.15 -1.80
C GLU A 43 0.68 5.44 -1.15
N VAL A 44 1.76 5.23 -1.93
CA VAL A 44 3.13 5.57 -1.52
C VAL A 44 3.62 6.68 -2.44
N LEU A 45 4.11 7.76 -1.83
CA LEU A 45 4.67 8.91 -2.53
C LEU A 45 6.17 8.97 -2.30
N ALA A 46 6.91 9.50 -3.27
CA ALA A 46 8.37 9.61 -3.18
C ALA A 46 8.82 10.56 -2.07
N ASP A 47 8.07 11.65 -1.86
CA ASP A 47 8.41 12.68 -0.89
C ASP A 47 7.29 12.92 0.09
N ALA A 48 7.67 13.38 1.28
CA ALA A 48 6.68 13.74 2.29
C ALA A 48 5.83 14.92 1.82
N LEU A 49 4.51 14.80 2.02
CA LEU A 49 3.60 15.91 1.79
C LEU A 49 3.73 16.92 2.91
N THR A 50 3.49 18.19 2.58
CA THR A 50 3.35 19.24 3.56
C THR A 50 1.87 19.37 3.95
N GLY A 51 1.59 19.73 5.19
CA GLY A 51 0.22 19.93 5.68
C GLY A 51 -0.24 18.82 6.62
N ASP A 52 -1.54 18.61 6.70
CA ASP A 52 -2.16 17.76 7.71
C ASP A 52 -2.30 16.29 7.30
N ALA A 53 -1.59 15.87 6.27
CA ALA A 53 -1.67 14.48 5.81
C ALA A 53 -1.11 13.53 6.87
N ILE A 54 -1.84 12.45 7.15
CA ILE A 54 -1.35 11.38 8.01
C ILE A 54 -0.51 10.46 7.15
N ILE A 55 0.79 10.40 7.44
CA ILE A 55 1.75 9.65 6.65
C ILE A 55 2.63 8.78 7.54
N CYS A 56 3.21 7.75 6.94
CA CYS A 56 4.22 6.90 7.57
C CYS A 56 5.45 6.84 6.68
N ASP A 57 6.61 7.20 7.23
CA ASP A 57 7.88 7.12 6.51
C ASP A 57 8.27 5.65 6.36
N LEU A 58 8.49 5.23 5.11
CA LEU A 58 8.90 3.86 4.78
C LEU A 58 10.40 3.74 4.49
N GLY A 59 11.16 4.83 4.65
CA GLY A 59 12.57 4.87 4.32
C GLY A 59 12.78 5.16 2.83
N PRO A 60 13.73 4.46 2.16
CA PRO A 60 14.08 4.77 0.76
C PRO A 60 12.93 4.63 -0.23
N VAL A 61 11.92 3.84 0.10
CA VAL A 61 10.77 3.62 -0.79
C VAL A 61 9.88 4.85 -0.90
N GLY A 62 9.79 5.65 0.17
CA GLY A 62 8.97 6.84 0.20
C GLY A 62 8.11 6.92 1.45
N VAL A 63 6.97 7.60 1.34
CA VAL A 63 6.03 7.77 2.44
C VAL A 63 4.67 7.21 2.07
N ALA A 64 4.05 6.51 3.01
CA ALA A 64 2.73 5.91 2.84
C ALA A 64 1.65 6.84 3.37
N LEU A 65 0.58 7.02 2.60
CA LEU A 65 -0.58 7.83 3.00
C LEU A 65 -1.51 6.99 3.88
N THR A 66 -1.09 6.74 5.11
CA THR A 66 -1.80 5.85 6.03
C THR A 66 -3.17 6.38 6.46
N GLY A 67 -3.41 7.68 6.28
CA GLY A 67 -4.71 8.28 6.56
C GLY A 67 -5.78 8.02 5.51
N ALA A 68 -5.44 7.39 4.39
CA ALA A 68 -6.35 7.21 3.26
C ALA A 68 -6.29 5.79 2.68
N PRO A 69 -6.53 4.74 3.49
CA PRO A 69 -6.58 3.39 2.96
C PRO A 69 -7.82 3.18 2.10
N PHE A 70 -7.70 2.32 1.08
CA PHE A 70 -8.83 1.96 0.25
C PHE A 70 -8.70 0.52 -0.23
N THR A 71 -9.80 -0.05 -0.72
CA THR A 71 -9.88 -1.46 -1.12
C THR A 71 -9.91 -1.56 -2.63
N VAL A 72 -9.11 -2.48 -3.18
CA VAL A 72 -9.06 -2.75 -4.61
C VAL A 72 -9.18 -4.25 -4.87
N GLY A 73 -9.65 -4.61 -6.06
CA GLY A 73 -9.68 -5.99 -6.51
C GLY A 73 -8.36 -6.42 -7.17
N PRO A 74 -8.24 -7.71 -7.55
CA PRO A 74 -7.01 -8.23 -8.16
C PRO A 74 -6.65 -7.54 -9.47
N GLY A 75 -7.63 -7.07 -10.22
CA GLY A 75 -7.39 -6.37 -11.50
C GLY A 75 -6.64 -5.06 -11.34
N TRP A 76 -6.58 -4.48 -10.14
CA TRP A 76 -5.84 -3.27 -9.86
C TRP A 76 -4.35 -3.40 -10.20
N PHE A 77 -3.81 -4.61 -10.01
CA PHE A 77 -2.39 -4.89 -10.24
C PHE A 77 -2.11 -5.53 -11.60
N GLN A 78 -3.09 -5.56 -12.48
CA GLN A 78 -2.90 -6.15 -13.81
C GLN A 78 -1.76 -5.43 -14.54
N GLY A 79 -0.84 -6.23 -15.11
CA GLY A 79 0.35 -5.70 -15.78
C GLY A 79 1.57 -5.60 -14.88
N ALA A 80 1.42 -5.80 -13.58
CA ALA A 80 2.54 -5.83 -12.64
C ALA A 80 2.89 -7.29 -12.32
N ASP A 81 4.18 -7.63 -12.43
CA ASP A 81 4.64 -9.01 -12.27
C ASP A 81 5.29 -9.28 -10.92
N GLU A 82 5.83 -8.24 -10.30
CA GLU A 82 6.58 -8.37 -9.06
C GLU A 82 6.49 -7.08 -8.23
N PRO A 83 6.75 -7.16 -6.91
CA PRO A 83 6.76 -5.96 -6.10
C PRO A 83 7.97 -5.08 -6.42
N ILE A 84 7.79 -3.77 -6.24
CA ILE A 84 8.87 -2.80 -6.32
C ILE A 84 9.79 -2.93 -5.10
N ALA A 85 9.21 -3.22 -3.94
CA ALA A 85 9.94 -3.38 -2.70
C ALA A 85 9.18 -4.29 -1.75
N VAL A 86 9.89 -4.92 -0.83
CA VAL A 86 9.32 -5.69 0.26
C VAL A 86 9.81 -5.04 1.55
N LEU A 87 8.90 -4.47 2.32
CA LEU A 87 9.26 -3.82 3.57
C LEU A 87 9.60 -4.86 4.63
N ASP A 88 10.49 -4.50 5.55
CA ASP A 88 10.70 -5.35 6.72
C ASP A 88 9.43 -5.34 7.58
N ASP A 89 9.33 -6.36 8.43
CA ASP A 89 8.14 -6.58 9.23
C ASP A 89 7.84 -5.40 10.17
N ALA A 90 8.88 -4.81 10.76
CA ALA A 90 8.72 -3.69 11.68
C ALA A 90 8.15 -2.45 10.97
N THR A 91 8.63 -2.14 9.77
CA THR A 91 8.15 -1.00 8.98
C THR A 91 6.70 -1.23 8.54
N ALA A 92 6.39 -2.43 8.04
CA ALA A 92 5.04 -2.76 7.62
C ALA A 92 4.05 -2.67 8.78
N ARG A 93 4.44 -3.16 9.98
CA ARG A 93 3.60 -3.11 11.17
C ARG A 93 3.41 -1.68 11.67
N ARG A 94 4.43 -0.84 11.58
CA ARG A 94 4.30 0.56 11.98
C ARG A 94 3.25 1.27 11.14
N ALA A 95 3.22 1.01 9.83
CA ALA A 95 2.21 1.58 8.95
C ALA A 95 0.80 1.08 9.30
N THR A 96 0.64 -0.23 9.53
CA THR A 96 -0.66 -0.79 9.89
C THR A 96 -1.12 -0.35 11.28
N ASP A 97 -0.23 -0.21 12.23
CA ASP A 97 -0.57 0.29 13.57
C ASP A 97 -1.09 1.73 13.50
N GLN A 98 -0.49 2.53 12.63
CA GLN A 98 -0.96 3.90 12.42
C GLN A 98 -2.36 3.93 11.81
N ILE A 99 -2.64 3.04 10.85
CA ILE A 99 -3.98 2.91 10.27
C ILE A 99 -5.00 2.50 11.34
N LYS A 100 -4.64 1.51 12.17
CA LYS A 100 -5.51 1.08 13.26
C LYS A 100 -5.84 2.21 14.23
N ALA A 101 -4.86 3.05 14.51
CA ALA A 101 -5.04 4.17 15.44
C ALA A 101 -6.07 5.19 14.96
N ILE A 102 -6.22 5.36 13.65
CA ILE A 102 -7.19 6.30 13.10
C ILE A 102 -8.58 5.69 12.88
N LEU A 103 -8.70 4.37 12.96
CA LEU A 103 -9.99 3.69 12.79
C LEU A 103 -10.84 3.70 14.05
N GLY A 104 -10.33 4.25 15.13
CA GLY A 104 -11.04 4.36 16.39
C GLY A 104 -10.84 3.13 17.29
N PRO A 105 -11.39 3.21 18.51
CA PRO A 105 -11.26 2.13 19.47
C PRO A 105 -12.03 0.90 19.08
#